data_0d93281a75852d80975710a3fb7e7ce9
#
_entry.id   0d93281a75852d80975710a3fb7e7ce9
#
_cell.length_a   1.000
_cell.length_b   1.000
_cell.length_c   1.000
_cell.angle_alpha   90.00
_cell.angle_beta   90.00
_cell.angle_gamma   90.00
#
_symmetry.space_group_name_H-M   'P 1'
#
loop_
_entity.id
_entity.type
_entity.pdbx_description
1 polymer ?
#
loop_
_entity_poly.entity_id
_entity_poly.type
_entity_poly.pdbx_seq_one_letter_code
_entity_poly.pdbx_strand_id
1 'polypeptide(L)'
;KSMKKNLFYLFALICSMSLFTACSDDDDDKVVCPVPQTEFTVATGLNLTYNGGSMLGKKVTFTPDASDATKATLVLAGNLDLSGILTREAASGSFGAGVFPGSPVVTLPVTLNIQGDECSFSGTSETDYCTFDYAGKVTASSLKLDLTNVALKNSALSGTTWVPTPLNSDYTEEPIHLIWESNKNVEVMPGWELPIQTILTSALRMPLIDAGGDDKVNVEDMLCSVLHDITLGVDGNISASYVDAAQGGTSVVKTPANVAQYVVLSDTQMKVYLNLDAIIANVKRLGSSTKAIDMS
;
A
#
# COMPACT_ATOMS: atom_id res chain seq x y z
N LYS A 1 -20.09 -19.40 -16.89
CA LYS A 1 -20.09 -18.59 -18.16
C LYS A 1 -21.05 -17.40 -18.15
N SER A 2 -21.81 -17.20 -17.06
CA SER A 2 -22.86 -16.15 -16.95
C SER A 2 -22.45 -14.87 -16.22
N MET A 3 -21.47 -14.91 -15.30
CA MET A 3 -21.11 -13.76 -14.47
C MET A 3 -20.32 -12.63 -15.18
N LYS A 4 -19.58 -12.95 -16.26
CA LYS A 4 -18.82 -11.92 -17.02
C LYS A 4 -19.75 -10.99 -17.81
N LYS A 5 -20.95 -11.44 -18.20
CA LYS A 5 -21.91 -10.60 -18.91
C LYS A 5 -22.60 -9.58 -18.00
N ASN A 6 -22.84 -9.92 -16.74
CA ASN A 6 -23.54 -9.03 -15.80
C ASN A 6 -22.67 -7.85 -15.36
N LEU A 7 -21.34 -8.04 -15.25
CA LEU A 7 -20.42 -6.97 -14.91
C LEU A 7 -20.27 -5.96 -16.07
N PHE A 8 -20.31 -6.45 -17.32
CA PHE A 8 -20.24 -5.59 -18.51
C PHE A 8 -21.53 -4.76 -18.67
N TYR A 9 -22.68 -5.32 -18.32
CA TYR A 9 -23.95 -4.58 -18.33
C TYR A 9 -24.03 -3.54 -17.22
N LEU A 10 -23.43 -3.81 -16.06
CA LEU A 10 -23.34 -2.83 -14.97
C LEU A 10 -22.45 -1.65 -15.37
N PHE A 11 -21.32 -1.90 -16.04
CA PHE A 11 -20.43 -0.86 -16.55
C PHE A 11 -21.06 -0.06 -17.70
N ALA A 12 -21.78 -0.74 -18.61
CA ALA A 12 -22.52 -0.08 -19.70
C ALA A 12 -23.69 0.76 -19.18
N LEU A 13 -24.34 0.33 -18.08
CA LEU A 13 -25.44 1.08 -17.44
C LEU A 13 -24.93 2.36 -16.77
N ILE A 14 -23.74 2.34 -16.20
CA ILE A 14 -23.10 3.51 -15.59
C ILE A 14 -22.68 4.53 -16.66
N CYS A 15 -22.19 4.07 -17.82
CA CYS A 15 -21.80 4.96 -18.92
C CYS A 15 -22.99 5.53 -19.71
N SER A 16 -24.16 4.89 -19.69
CA SER A 16 -25.32 5.36 -20.45
C SER A 16 -26.15 6.43 -19.73
N MET A 17 -25.92 6.67 -18.45
CA MET A 17 -26.63 7.72 -17.70
C MET A 17 -26.09 9.14 -17.90
N SER A 18 -24.97 9.31 -18.64
CA SER A 18 -24.35 10.62 -18.86
C SER A 18 -24.87 11.37 -20.10
N LEU A 19 -25.92 10.91 -20.78
CA LEU A 19 -26.38 11.51 -22.03
C LEU A 19 -27.82 12.09 -22.02
N PHE A 20 -28.44 12.24 -20.87
CA PHE A 20 -29.72 12.93 -20.80
C PHE A 20 -29.61 14.30 -20.10
N THR A 21 -28.95 15.25 -20.75
CA THR A 21 -29.25 16.67 -20.55
C THR A 21 -30.29 17.06 -21.59
N ALA A 22 -31.55 16.70 -21.35
CA ALA A 22 -32.65 17.31 -22.05
C ALA A 22 -33.16 18.48 -21.20
N CYS A 23 -33.06 19.68 -21.75
CA CYS A 23 -33.73 20.87 -21.23
C CYS A 23 -35.21 20.61 -20.94
N SER A 24 -35.62 20.80 -19.72
CA SER A 24 -36.98 21.21 -19.38
C SER A 24 -36.85 22.44 -18.49
N ASP A 25 -37.33 23.57 -18.99
CA ASP A 25 -37.55 24.79 -18.23
C ASP A 25 -38.60 24.49 -17.13
N ASP A 26 -38.07 24.33 -15.92
CA ASP A 26 -38.77 24.57 -14.68
C ASP A 26 -37.70 25.08 -13.70
N ASP A 27 -37.77 26.37 -13.42
CA ASP A 27 -36.91 27.10 -12.49
C ASP A 27 -37.11 26.61 -11.04
N ASP A 28 -36.61 25.43 -10.74
CA ASP A 28 -36.17 25.07 -9.41
C ASP A 28 -34.62 25.13 -9.43
N ASP A 29 -34.05 26.08 -8.75
CA ASP A 29 -32.59 26.22 -8.51
C ASP A 29 -32.04 24.96 -7.82
N LYS A 30 -32.03 23.84 -8.54
CA LYS A 30 -31.35 22.62 -8.06
C LYS A 30 -29.84 22.92 -7.99
N VAL A 31 -29.37 23.10 -6.77
CA VAL A 31 -27.94 23.13 -6.52
C VAL A 31 -27.35 21.82 -7.06
N VAL A 32 -26.55 21.93 -8.10
CA VAL A 32 -25.85 20.77 -8.70
C VAL A 32 -24.43 20.77 -8.18
N CYS A 33 -23.90 19.60 -7.84
CA CYS A 33 -22.50 19.49 -7.45
C CYS A 33 -21.60 19.99 -8.61
N PRO A 34 -20.72 20.98 -8.40
CA PRO A 34 -19.90 21.55 -9.46
C PRO A 34 -18.81 20.59 -9.95
N VAL A 35 -18.54 19.51 -9.20
CA VAL A 35 -17.52 18.52 -9.52
C VAL A 35 -18.20 17.29 -10.14
N PRO A 36 -17.88 16.95 -11.41
CA PRO A 36 -18.42 15.75 -12.04
C PRO A 36 -17.77 14.49 -11.46
N GLN A 37 -18.34 13.33 -11.79
CA GLN A 37 -17.70 12.05 -11.50
C GLN A 37 -16.32 12.01 -12.14
N THR A 38 -15.29 11.81 -11.32
CA THR A 38 -13.88 11.91 -11.74
C THR A 38 -13.03 10.89 -10.99
N GLU A 39 -12.12 10.23 -11.69
CA GLU A 39 -11.06 9.42 -11.09
C GLU A 39 -9.77 10.25 -10.99
N PHE A 40 -9.26 10.40 -9.79
CA PHE A 40 -8.04 11.12 -9.48
C PHE A 40 -6.91 10.16 -9.20
N THR A 41 -5.77 10.40 -9.84
CA THR A 41 -4.46 9.79 -9.59
C THR A 41 -3.44 10.90 -9.39
N VAL A 42 -2.22 10.59 -8.99
CA VAL A 42 -1.15 11.60 -8.90
C VAL A 42 -0.99 12.37 -10.22
N ALA A 43 -1.14 11.67 -11.36
CA ALA A 43 -1.05 12.29 -12.69
C ALA A 43 -2.24 13.21 -13.03
N THR A 44 -3.38 13.00 -12.41
CA THR A 44 -4.64 13.74 -12.65
C THR A 44 -5.04 14.60 -11.44
N GLY A 45 -4.08 15.01 -10.58
CA GLY A 45 -4.30 15.98 -9.52
C GLY A 45 -4.67 15.41 -8.15
N LEU A 46 -4.43 14.12 -7.89
CA LEU A 46 -4.58 13.55 -6.55
C LEU A 46 -3.40 13.95 -5.66
N ASN A 47 -3.73 14.55 -4.51
CA ASN A 47 -2.83 14.70 -3.38
C ASN A 47 -3.43 13.97 -2.18
N LEU A 48 -2.96 12.74 -1.95
CA LEU A 48 -3.42 11.88 -0.86
C LEU A 48 -2.32 11.76 0.19
N THR A 49 -2.67 12.07 1.44
CA THR A 49 -1.77 11.84 2.59
C THR A 49 -2.38 10.86 3.59
N TYR A 50 -1.51 10.16 4.30
CA TYR A 50 -1.86 9.19 5.33
C TYR A 50 -0.98 9.46 6.55
N ASN A 51 -1.57 9.95 7.64
CA ASN A 51 -0.88 10.45 8.84
C ASN A 51 0.30 11.39 8.50
N GLY A 52 0.06 12.32 7.54
CA GLY A 52 1.04 13.31 7.10
C GLY A 52 2.06 12.81 6.08
N GLY A 53 2.17 11.51 5.85
CA GLY A 53 3.01 10.94 4.80
C GLY A 53 2.28 10.86 3.46
N SER A 54 2.97 11.16 2.36
CA SER A 54 2.39 10.99 1.01
C SER A 54 2.04 9.52 0.74
N MET A 55 0.84 9.29 0.21
CA MET A 55 0.36 7.97 -0.21
C MET A 55 0.36 7.90 -1.74
N LEU A 56 1.49 7.51 -2.30
CA LEU A 56 1.68 7.41 -3.75
C LEU A 56 1.09 6.11 -4.32
N GLY A 57 0.86 6.09 -5.63
CA GLY A 57 0.41 4.88 -6.34
C GLY A 57 -1.05 4.50 -6.06
N LYS A 58 -1.84 5.41 -5.56
CA LYS A 58 -3.27 5.22 -5.28
C LYS A 58 -4.14 6.01 -6.23
N LYS A 59 -5.42 5.65 -6.26
CA LYS A 59 -6.46 6.39 -6.96
C LYS A 59 -7.67 6.61 -6.07
N VAL A 60 -8.38 7.69 -6.32
CA VAL A 60 -9.64 8.02 -5.66
C VAL A 60 -10.66 8.38 -6.73
N THR A 61 -11.78 7.68 -6.75
CA THR A 61 -12.90 8.02 -7.61
C THR A 61 -13.90 8.83 -6.80
N PHE A 62 -14.18 10.05 -7.25
CA PHE A 62 -15.23 10.92 -6.71
C PHE A 62 -16.50 10.72 -7.53
N THR A 63 -17.62 10.43 -6.87
CA THR A 63 -18.93 10.28 -7.51
C THR A 63 -19.94 11.11 -6.75
N PRO A 64 -20.43 12.25 -7.29
CA PRO A 64 -21.50 13.02 -6.69
C PRO A 64 -22.80 12.23 -6.67
N ASP A 65 -23.64 12.47 -5.67
CA ASP A 65 -24.99 11.90 -5.62
C ASP A 65 -25.89 12.61 -6.63
N ALA A 66 -26.64 11.84 -7.42
CA ALA A 66 -27.50 12.39 -8.46
C ALA A 66 -28.76 13.11 -7.92
N SER A 67 -29.13 12.82 -6.67
CA SER A 67 -30.33 13.34 -6.02
C SER A 67 -30.04 14.44 -5.00
N ASP A 68 -28.81 14.51 -4.48
CA ASP A 68 -28.42 15.42 -3.42
C ASP A 68 -27.01 15.98 -3.69
N ALA A 69 -26.95 17.21 -4.19
CA ALA A 69 -25.68 17.87 -4.53
C ALA A 69 -24.71 18.00 -3.34
N THR A 70 -25.21 17.91 -2.12
CA THR A 70 -24.40 17.98 -0.89
C THR A 70 -23.81 16.65 -0.48
N LYS A 71 -23.99 15.59 -1.28
CA LYS A 71 -23.46 14.26 -1.00
C LYS A 71 -22.60 13.75 -2.14
N ALA A 72 -21.58 12.97 -1.79
CA ALA A 72 -20.77 12.23 -2.74
C ALA A 72 -20.22 10.95 -2.11
N THR A 73 -19.70 10.10 -2.95
CA THR A 73 -18.98 8.89 -2.55
C THR A 73 -17.55 8.95 -3.09
N LEU A 74 -16.57 8.70 -2.22
CA LEU A 74 -15.19 8.47 -2.59
C LEU A 74 -14.89 6.98 -2.57
N VAL A 75 -14.26 6.46 -3.61
CA VAL A 75 -13.73 5.10 -3.64
C VAL A 75 -12.22 5.16 -3.69
N LEU A 76 -11.58 4.71 -2.62
CA LEU A 76 -10.13 4.71 -2.45
C LEU A 76 -9.59 3.32 -2.79
N ALA A 77 -8.63 3.22 -3.70
CA ALA A 77 -8.06 1.95 -4.15
C ALA A 77 -6.58 2.08 -4.57
N GLY A 78 -5.90 0.95 -4.74
CA GLY A 78 -4.61 0.89 -5.42
C GLY A 78 -4.75 1.24 -6.91
N ASN A 79 -3.69 1.82 -7.49
CA ASN A 79 -3.65 2.20 -8.91
C ASN A 79 -2.78 1.26 -9.76
N LEU A 80 -2.24 0.20 -9.18
CA LEU A 80 -1.41 -0.77 -9.90
C LEU A 80 -2.28 -1.80 -10.61
N ASP A 81 -2.21 -1.80 -11.94
CA ASP A 81 -2.81 -2.85 -12.78
C ASP A 81 -1.74 -3.91 -13.10
N LEU A 82 -1.89 -5.10 -12.51
CA LEU A 82 -1.02 -6.25 -12.75
C LEU A 82 -1.65 -7.27 -13.72
N SER A 83 -2.78 -6.95 -14.33
CA SER A 83 -3.51 -7.87 -15.22
C SER A 83 -2.69 -8.36 -16.42
N GLY A 84 -1.71 -7.55 -16.87
CA GLY A 84 -0.79 -7.90 -17.96
C GLY A 84 0.44 -8.71 -17.54
N ILE A 85 0.71 -8.83 -16.23
CA ILE A 85 1.91 -9.50 -15.70
C ILE A 85 1.57 -10.88 -15.13
N LEU A 86 0.39 -11.03 -14.56
CA LEU A 86 -0.08 -12.26 -13.92
C LEU A 86 -0.95 -13.06 -14.90
N THR A 87 -0.35 -13.99 -15.62
CA THR A 87 -1.04 -14.85 -16.61
C THR A 87 -1.89 -15.97 -15.99
N ARG A 88 -1.96 -16.07 -14.68
CA ARG A 88 -2.81 -17.02 -13.98
C ARG A 88 -4.15 -16.35 -13.67
N GLU A 89 -5.27 -17.08 -13.85
CA GLU A 89 -6.60 -16.62 -13.42
C GLU A 89 -6.57 -16.22 -11.93
N ALA A 90 -6.03 -15.05 -11.69
CA ALA A 90 -6.14 -14.43 -10.41
C ALA A 90 -7.61 -14.04 -10.26
N ALA A 91 -8.25 -14.65 -9.28
CA ALA A 91 -9.58 -14.24 -8.87
C ALA A 91 -9.66 -12.70 -8.88
N SER A 92 -10.77 -12.17 -9.33
CA SER A 92 -11.09 -10.75 -9.47
C SER A 92 -11.01 -10.00 -8.11
N GLY A 93 -9.81 -9.87 -7.59
CA GLY A 93 -9.46 -9.13 -6.41
C GLY A 93 -8.27 -8.23 -6.74
N SER A 94 -8.31 -6.99 -6.35
CA SER A 94 -7.20 -6.07 -6.47
C SER A 94 -6.00 -6.65 -5.70
N PHE A 95 -4.95 -7.06 -6.42
CA PHE A 95 -3.72 -7.63 -5.88
C PHE A 95 -2.79 -6.56 -5.32
N GLY A 96 -3.30 -5.46 -4.86
CA GLY A 96 -2.50 -4.42 -4.24
C GLY A 96 -2.97 -4.17 -2.83
N ALA A 97 -2.07 -3.74 -1.97
CA ALA A 97 -2.47 -3.11 -0.73
C ALA A 97 -3.33 -1.89 -1.09
N GLY A 98 -4.46 -1.75 -0.43
CA GLY A 98 -5.32 -0.56 -0.53
C GLY A 98 -4.66 0.67 0.09
N VAL A 99 -5.45 1.67 0.34
CA VAL A 99 -5.01 2.85 1.12
C VAL A 99 -4.86 2.47 2.60
N PHE A 100 -5.79 1.67 3.11
CA PHE A 100 -5.77 1.22 4.50
C PHE A 100 -5.31 -0.24 4.62
N PRO A 101 -4.60 -0.59 5.71
CA PRO A 101 -4.19 -1.97 5.97
C PRO A 101 -5.39 -2.93 5.91
N GLY A 102 -5.25 -4.02 5.18
CA GLY A 102 -6.28 -5.06 5.08
C GLY A 102 -7.51 -4.72 4.23
N SER A 103 -7.60 -3.48 3.73
CA SER A 103 -8.78 -2.99 2.99
C SER A 103 -8.37 -2.55 1.57
N PRO A 104 -8.39 -3.45 0.57
CA PRO A 104 -7.93 -3.15 -0.79
C PRO A 104 -8.75 -2.04 -1.47
N VAL A 105 -10.02 -1.93 -1.13
CA VAL A 105 -10.91 -0.87 -1.59
C VAL A 105 -11.72 -0.35 -0.42
N VAL A 106 -11.82 0.97 -0.28
CA VAL A 106 -12.64 1.61 0.75
C VAL A 106 -13.61 2.57 0.08
N THR A 107 -14.89 2.43 0.41
CA THR A 107 -15.94 3.32 -0.02
C THR A 107 -16.29 4.26 1.14
N LEU A 108 -16.15 5.56 0.90
CA LEU A 108 -16.32 6.61 1.90
C LEU A 108 -17.42 7.57 1.44
N PRO A 109 -18.62 7.50 2.02
CA PRO A 109 -19.64 8.51 1.81
C PRO A 109 -19.26 9.81 2.52
N VAL A 110 -19.43 10.94 1.83
CA VAL A 110 -19.06 12.26 2.34
C VAL A 110 -20.18 13.27 2.16
N THR A 111 -20.27 14.22 3.09
CA THR A 111 -21.12 15.39 2.97
C THR A 111 -20.28 16.56 2.49
N LEU A 112 -20.73 17.22 1.43
CA LEU A 112 -20.01 18.30 0.76
C LEU A 112 -20.46 19.67 1.29
N ASN A 113 -19.47 20.52 1.53
CA ASN A 113 -19.69 21.96 1.66
C ASN A 113 -19.22 22.62 0.35
N ILE A 114 -20.18 23.09 -0.44
CA ILE A 114 -19.96 23.64 -1.78
C ILE A 114 -19.66 25.13 -1.68
N GLN A 115 -18.53 25.56 -2.25
CA GLN A 115 -18.11 26.96 -2.32
C GLN A 115 -17.61 27.28 -3.73
N GLY A 116 -18.51 27.80 -4.57
CA GLY A 116 -18.20 28.00 -6.01
C GLY A 116 -17.89 26.68 -6.70
N ASP A 117 -16.71 26.58 -7.30
CA ASP A 117 -16.25 25.38 -8.03
C ASP A 117 -15.51 24.36 -7.12
N GLU A 118 -15.35 24.64 -5.84
CA GLU A 118 -14.67 23.78 -4.86
C GLU A 118 -15.71 23.17 -3.90
N CYS A 119 -15.57 21.87 -3.64
CA CYS A 119 -16.29 21.19 -2.57
C CYS A 119 -15.29 20.76 -1.49
N SER A 120 -15.58 21.08 -0.22
CA SER A 120 -14.83 20.60 0.93
C SER A 120 -15.67 19.59 1.73
N PHE A 121 -14.97 18.67 2.40
CA PHE A 121 -15.59 17.64 3.22
C PHE A 121 -14.66 17.20 4.33
N SER A 122 -15.22 16.75 5.45
CA SER A 122 -14.46 16.18 6.57
C SER A 122 -15.37 15.30 7.42
N GLY A 123 -14.75 14.43 8.20
CA GLY A 123 -15.46 13.53 9.11
C GLY A 123 -14.55 12.47 9.70
N THR A 124 -15.18 11.50 10.33
CA THR A 124 -14.55 10.31 10.87
C THR A 124 -15.15 9.08 10.21
N SER A 125 -14.37 8.02 10.05
CA SER A 125 -14.84 6.76 9.49
C SER A 125 -13.99 5.60 9.99
N GLU A 126 -14.34 4.39 9.56
CA GLU A 126 -13.62 3.19 9.92
C GLU A 126 -13.63 2.16 8.78
N THR A 127 -12.66 1.25 8.84
CA THR A 127 -12.66 -0.01 8.08
C THR A 127 -12.80 -1.17 9.06
N ASP A 128 -12.74 -2.40 8.57
CA ASP A 128 -12.72 -3.57 9.46
C ASP A 128 -11.53 -3.53 10.43
N TYR A 129 -10.42 -2.90 10.03
CA TYR A 129 -9.15 -2.94 10.76
C TYR A 129 -8.71 -1.61 11.37
N CYS A 130 -9.21 -0.47 10.90
CA CYS A 130 -8.75 0.85 11.31
C CYS A 130 -9.91 1.79 11.60
N THR A 131 -9.66 2.77 12.48
CA THR A 131 -10.42 4.01 12.60
C THR A 131 -9.59 5.17 12.03
N PHE A 132 -10.22 6.21 11.49
CA PHE A 132 -9.50 7.35 10.94
C PHE A 132 -10.40 8.60 10.84
N ASP A 133 -9.75 9.76 10.79
CA ASP A 133 -10.37 11.02 10.38
C ASP A 133 -9.99 11.33 8.94
N TYR A 134 -10.84 12.07 8.27
CA TYR A 134 -10.57 12.53 6.91
C TYR A 134 -10.97 13.98 6.72
N ALA A 135 -10.21 14.70 5.92
CA ALA A 135 -10.55 16.03 5.44
C ALA A 135 -10.07 16.18 4.00
N GLY A 136 -10.87 16.81 3.16
CA GLY A 136 -10.51 16.98 1.76
C GLY A 136 -11.17 18.14 1.08
N LYS A 137 -10.62 18.46 -0.11
CA LYS A 137 -11.11 19.44 -1.03
C LYS A 137 -11.04 18.87 -2.44
N VAL A 138 -12.11 19.05 -3.21
CA VAL A 138 -12.19 18.57 -4.59
C VAL A 138 -12.68 19.66 -5.51
N THR A 139 -12.07 19.72 -6.69
CA THR A 139 -12.48 20.53 -7.84
C THR A 139 -12.60 19.60 -9.05
N ALA A 140 -13.01 20.12 -10.19
CA ALA A 140 -13.04 19.32 -11.44
C ALA A 140 -11.68 18.77 -11.87
N SER A 141 -10.55 19.36 -11.40
CA SER A 141 -9.19 19.00 -11.84
C SER A 141 -8.26 18.50 -10.73
N SER A 142 -8.68 18.55 -9.46
CA SER A 142 -7.82 18.17 -8.33
C SER A 142 -8.63 17.63 -7.15
N LEU A 143 -8.02 16.70 -6.44
CA LEU A 143 -8.51 16.19 -5.16
C LEU A 143 -7.36 16.18 -4.15
N LYS A 144 -7.49 16.96 -3.09
CA LYS A 144 -6.67 16.83 -1.89
C LYS A 144 -7.46 16.05 -0.86
N LEU A 145 -6.88 14.99 -0.31
CA LEU A 145 -7.47 14.15 0.74
C LEU A 145 -6.42 13.83 1.80
N ASP A 146 -6.64 14.32 3.00
CA ASP A 146 -5.80 14.06 4.16
C ASP A 146 -6.50 13.04 5.06
N LEU A 147 -5.87 11.88 5.28
CA LEU A 147 -6.27 10.85 6.23
C LEU A 147 -5.41 11.01 7.48
N THR A 148 -6.04 11.27 8.61
CA THR A 148 -5.34 11.57 9.87
C THR A 148 -5.88 10.71 11.00
N ASN A 149 -5.16 10.68 12.14
CA ASN A 149 -5.54 9.89 13.31
C ASN A 149 -5.86 8.43 12.98
N VAL A 150 -5.19 7.90 11.93
CA VAL A 150 -5.38 6.49 11.57
C VAL A 150 -4.80 5.62 12.67
N ALA A 151 -5.60 4.70 13.17
CA ALA A 151 -5.21 3.77 14.23
C ALA A 151 -5.79 2.38 13.99
N LEU A 152 -4.98 1.35 14.20
CA LEU A 152 -5.43 -0.03 14.15
C LEU A 152 -6.41 -0.33 15.29
N LYS A 153 -7.51 -1.02 15.00
CA LYS A 153 -8.45 -1.53 16.02
C LYS A 153 -7.82 -2.62 16.89
N ASN A 154 -6.97 -3.48 16.31
CA ASN A 154 -6.14 -4.40 17.04
C ASN A 154 -4.72 -3.85 17.14
N SER A 155 -4.36 -3.35 18.32
CA SER A 155 -3.10 -2.67 18.60
C SER A 155 -2.04 -3.54 19.28
N ALA A 156 -2.19 -4.87 19.30
CA ALA A 156 -1.32 -5.78 20.04
C ALA A 156 0.18 -5.63 19.73
N LEU A 157 0.52 -5.27 18.46
CA LEU A 157 1.91 -5.03 18.05
C LEU A 157 2.21 -3.55 17.75
N SER A 158 1.23 -2.67 17.96
CA SER A 158 1.33 -1.26 17.59
C SER A 158 2.38 -0.52 18.41
N GLY A 159 3.23 0.26 17.73
CA GLY A 159 4.27 1.05 18.37
C GLY A 159 5.50 0.23 18.80
N THR A 160 5.60 -1.03 18.42
CA THR A 160 6.78 -1.85 18.73
C THR A 160 7.90 -1.63 17.70
N THR A 161 9.13 -1.69 18.18
CA THR A 161 10.33 -1.62 17.33
C THR A 161 11.14 -2.90 17.53
N TRP A 162 11.53 -3.51 16.41
CA TRP A 162 12.26 -4.76 16.35
C TRP A 162 13.63 -4.52 15.74
N VAL A 163 14.65 -5.08 16.37
CA VAL A 163 16.04 -4.97 15.92
C VAL A 163 16.54 -6.37 15.59
N PRO A 164 17.21 -6.59 14.45
CA PRO A 164 17.78 -7.89 14.13
C PRO A 164 18.87 -8.22 15.16
N THR A 165 18.83 -9.42 15.70
CA THR A 165 19.83 -9.93 16.63
C THR A 165 20.83 -10.78 15.86
N PRO A 166 22.16 -10.51 15.94
CA PRO A 166 23.15 -11.33 15.27
C PRO A 166 23.14 -12.78 15.78
N LEU A 167 23.48 -13.71 14.89
CA LEU A 167 23.64 -15.12 15.25
C LEU A 167 24.71 -15.24 16.33
N ASN A 168 24.37 -15.87 17.46
CA ASN A 168 25.32 -16.16 18.50
C ASN A 168 25.95 -17.55 18.33
N SER A 169 27.05 -17.82 19.07
CA SER A 169 27.79 -19.09 18.99
C SER A 169 26.98 -20.32 19.40
N ASP A 170 25.95 -20.12 20.22
CA ASP A 170 25.13 -21.19 20.79
C ASP A 170 23.85 -21.44 19.96
N TYR A 171 23.65 -20.66 18.92
CA TYR A 171 22.43 -20.70 18.04
C TYR A 171 21.12 -20.51 18.81
N THR A 172 21.16 -19.82 19.94
CA THR A 172 19.98 -19.48 20.75
C THR A 172 19.36 -18.13 20.34
N GLU A 173 20.16 -17.28 19.71
CA GLU A 173 19.75 -16.00 19.13
C GLU A 173 20.13 -15.99 17.68
N GLU A 174 19.17 -15.64 16.80
CA GLU A 174 19.36 -15.61 15.36
C GLU A 174 18.53 -14.50 14.74
N PRO A 175 19.01 -13.83 13.68
CA PRO A 175 18.29 -12.71 13.04
C PRO A 175 17.07 -13.17 12.27
N ILE A 176 17.08 -14.40 11.78
CA ILE A 176 15.97 -15.02 11.02
C ILE A 176 15.65 -16.37 11.64
N HIS A 177 14.53 -16.43 12.36
CA HIS A 177 13.99 -17.71 12.84
C HIS A 177 13.04 -18.29 11.83
N LEU A 178 13.49 -19.31 11.08
CA LEU A 178 12.70 -20.00 10.07
C LEU A 178 12.09 -21.27 10.65
N ILE A 179 10.76 -21.34 10.62
CA ILE A 179 10.02 -22.55 10.97
C ILE A 179 9.34 -23.09 9.70
N TRP A 180 9.56 -24.36 9.38
CA TRP A 180 8.95 -25.04 8.26
C TRP A 180 8.19 -26.28 8.76
N GLU A 181 6.88 -26.23 8.76
CA GLU A 181 6.01 -27.27 9.32
C GLU A 181 5.85 -28.53 8.46
N SER A 182 6.71 -28.72 7.48
CA SER A 182 6.66 -29.92 6.63
C SER A 182 7.62 -31.00 7.14
N ASN A 183 7.11 -32.23 7.29
CA ASN A 183 7.91 -33.41 7.60
C ASN A 183 8.60 -34.02 6.36
N LYS A 184 8.57 -33.35 5.23
CA LYS A 184 9.19 -33.85 3.99
C LYS A 184 10.68 -33.58 4.00
N ASN A 185 11.43 -34.63 3.67
CA ASN A 185 12.84 -34.51 3.33
C ASN A 185 13.01 -34.29 1.83
N VAL A 186 14.11 -33.72 1.46
CA VAL A 186 14.56 -33.53 0.08
C VAL A 186 15.88 -34.25 -0.08
N GLU A 187 15.98 -35.05 -1.11
CA GLU A 187 17.26 -35.70 -1.49
C GLU A 187 18.19 -34.61 -2.05
N VAL A 188 19.25 -34.34 -1.31
CA VAL A 188 20.28 -33.33 -1.68
C VAL A 188 21.43 -33.97 -2.45
N MET A 189 21.67 -35.24 -2.22
CA MET A 189 22.60 -36.12 -2.98
C MET A 189 22.05 -37.56 -2.97
N PRO A 190 22.46 -38.42 -3.91
CA PRO A 190 21.99 -39.81 -3.96
C PRO A 190 22.10 -40.51 -2.61
N GLY A 191 20.97 -40.90 -2.04
CA GLY A 191 20.89 -41.56 -0.73
C GLY A 191 21.03 -40.66 0.50
N TRP A 192 21.11 -39.33 0.33
CA TRP A 192 21.18 -38.39 1.43
C TRP A 192 20.03 -37.38 1.41
N GLU A 193 19.13 -37.52 2.36
CA GLU A 193 17.96 -36.66 2.52
C GLU A 193 18.10 -35.75 3.71
N LEU A 194 17.67 -34.50 3.55
CA LEU A 194 17.60 -33.50 4.63
C LEU A 194 16.20 -32.89 4.72
N PRO A 195 15.76 -32.52 5.94
CA PRO A 195 14.55 -31.72 6.12
C PRO A 195 14.66 -30.39 5.37
N ILE A 196 13.57 -29.95 4.75
CA ILE A 196 13.51 -28.65 4.04
C ILE A 196 13.96 -27.50 4.94
N GLN A 197 13.55 -27.52 6.20
CA GLN A 197 13.97 -26.49 7.17
C GLN A 197 15.50 -26.41 7.29
N THR A 198 16.18 -27.55 7.40
CA THR A 198 17.65 -27.61 7.50
C THR A 198 18.30 -27.04 6.24
N ILE A 199 17.77 -27.36 5.06
CA ILE A 199 18.28 -26.84 3.79
C ILE A 199 18.14 -25.32 3.73
N LEU A 200 16.96 -24.79 4.07
CA LEU A 200 16.67 -23.36 4.01
C LEU A 200 17.49 -22.59 5.04
N THR A 201 17.57 -23.06 6.28
CA THR A 201 18.40 -22.44 7.33
C THR A 201 19.88 -22.44 6.94
N SER A 202 20.39 -23.56 6.39
CA SER A 202 21.76 -23.62 5.90
C SER A 202 22.00 -22.66 4.75
N ALA A 203 21.06 -22.51 3.84
CA ALA A 203 21.17 -21.58 2.71
C ALA A 203 21.26 -20.10 3.18
N LEU A 204 20.50 -19.72 4.21
CA LEU A 204 20.59 -18.37 4.81
C LEU A 204 21.98 -18.08 5.42
N ARG A 205 22.66 -19.12 5.89
CA ARG A 205 23.96 -19.07 6.56
C ARG A 205 25.17 -19.35 5.63
N MET A 206 24.89 -19.70 4.37
CA MET A 206 25.95 -19.85 3.38
C MET A 206 26.51 -18.49 2.94
N PRO A 207 27.85 -18.30 2.90
CA PRO A 207 28.49 -17.06 2.46
C PRO A 207 28.42 -16.96 0.93
N LEU A 208 27.27 -16.61 0.39
CA LEU A 208 26.99 -16.55 -1.06
C LEU A 208 26.96 -15.14 -1.62
N ILE A 209 26.82 -14.12 -0.75
CA ILE A 209 26.64 -12.73 -1.17
C ILE A 209 28.00 -12.05 -1.22
N ASP A 210 28.33 -11.47 -2.36
CA ASP A 210 29.54 -10.65 -2.53
C ASP A 210 29.31 -9.29 -1.85
N ALA A 211 30.06 -9.05 -0.78
CA ALA A 211 30.00 -7.80 -0.01
C ALA A 211 31.00 -6.74 -0.53
N GLY A 212 31.74 -7.07 -1.59
CA GLY A 212 32.82 -6.27 -2.13
C GLY A 212 34.20 -6.72 -1.57
N GLY A 213 35.17 -6.84 -2.45
CA GLY A 213 36.48 -7.43 -2.12
C GLY A 213 36.48 -8.95 -2.22
N ASP A 214 37.31 -9.63 -1.43
CA ASP A 214 37.43 -11.10 -1.41
C ASP A 214 36.46 -11.76 -0.40
N ASP A 215 35.70 -10.95 0.36
CA ASP A 215 34.84 -11.44 1.44
C ASP A 215 33.41 -11.69 0.96
N LYS A 216 32.92 -12.87 1.25
CA LYS A 216 31.51 -13.23 1.07
C LYS A 216 30.82 -13.27 2.42
N VAL A 217 29.61 -12.72 2.46
CA VAL A 217 28.74 -12.73 3.64
C VAL A 217 27.52 -13.60 3.40
N ASN A 218 26.92 -14.10 4.45
CA ASN A 218 25.64 -14.79 4.41
C ASN A 218 24.48 -13.80 4.52
N VAL A 219 23.26 -14.29 4.29
CA VAL A 219 22.03 -13.47 4.34
C VAL A 219 21.79 -12.91 5.73
N GLU A 220 22.05 -13.68 6.79
CA GLU A 220 21.82 -13.26 8.19
C GLU A 220 22.76 -12.14 8.59
N ASP A 221 24.05 -12.25 8.28
CA ASP A 221 25.05 -11.21 8.55
C ASP A 221 24.77 -9.94 7.73
N MET A 222 24.39 -10.10 6.45
CA MET A 222 24.01 -8.98 5.61
C MET A 222 22.78 -8.26 6.18
N LEU A 223 21.77 -9.01 6.63
CA LEU A 223 20.59 -8.42 7.25
C LEU A 223 20.95 -7.57 8.47
N CYS A 224 21.78 -8.10 9.39
CA CYS A 224 22.22 -7.37 10.57
C CYS A 224 23.11 -6.18 10.26
N SER A 225 23.87 -6.22 9.16
CA SER A 225 24.73 -5.10 8.74
C SER A 225 23.96 -3.97 8.07
N VAL A 226 22.83 -4.29 7.41
CA VAL A 226 22.04 -3.33 6.63
C VAL A 226 20.82 -2.84 7.41
N LEU A 227 20.06 -3.75 8.02
CA LEU A 227 18.82 -3.40 8.73
C LEU A 227 19.14 -2.95 10.16
N HIS A 228 18.77 -1.71 10.49
CA HIS A 228 18.92 -1.16 11.82
C HIS A 228 17.74 -1.47 12.71
N ASP A 229 16.54 -1.20 12.24
CA ASP A 229 15.30 -1.53 12.95
C ASP A 229 14.08 -1.65 12.01
N ILE A 230 13.03 -2.30 12.52
CA ILE A 230 11.69 -2.30 11.92
C ILE A 230 10.71 -1.82 12.97
N THR A 231 9.92 -0.81 12.65
CA THR A 231 8.87 -0.27 13.52
C THR A 231 7.49 -0.60 12.96
N LEU A 232 6.63 -1.19 13.79
CA LEU A 232 5.22 -1.44 13.52
C LEU A 232 4.41 -0.25 14.04
N GLY A 233 3.99 0.64 13.16
CA GLY A 233 3.29 1.88 13.51
C GLY A 233 1.89 1.62 14.08
N VAL A 234 1.40 2.53 14.90
CA VAL A 234 0.03 2.50 15.46
C VAL A 234 -1.05 2.60 14.37
N ASP A 235 -0.66 3.13 13.22
CA ASP A 235 -1.48 3.33 12.03
C ASP A 235 -1.45 2.14 11.05
N GLY A 236 -0.78 1.07 11.42
CA GLY A 236 -0.61 -0.10 10.57
C GLY A 236 0.49 0.03 9.52
N ASN A 237 1.25 1.13 9.47
CA ASN A 237 2.43 1.22 8.63
C ASN A 237 3.58 0.42 9.22
N ILE A 238 4.38 -0.17 8.36
CA ILE A 238 5.69 -0.73 8.68
C ILE A 238 6.73 0.22 8.12
N SER A 239 7.64 0.67 8.96
CA SER A 239 8.83 1.42 8.55
C SER A 239 10.09 0.68 8.99
N ALA A 240 11.17 0.85 8.25
CA ALA A 240 12.47 0.32 8.61
C ALA A 240 13.52 1.41 8.51
N SER A 241 14.49 1.36 9.42
CA SER A 241 15.73 2.14 9.32
C SER A 241 16.84 1.19 8.82
N TYR A 242 17.59 1.63 7.84
CA TYR A 242 18.63 0.79 7.22
C TYR A 242 19.82 1.62 6.76
N VAL A 243 20.95 0.96 6.60
CA VAL A 243 22.17 1.59 6.09
C VAL A 243 22.08 1.67 4.55
N ASP A 244 22.18 2.89 4.02
CA ASP A 244 22.15 3.11 2.57
C ASP A 244 23.55 2.95 1.97
N ALA A 245 23.77 1.84 1.28
CA ALA A 245 25.04 1.56 0.60
C ALA A 245 25.36 2.59 -0.51
N ALA A 246 24.34 3.20 -1.13
CA ALA A 246 24.53 4.22 -2.16
C ALA A 246 25.09 5.53 -1.60
N GLN A 247 25.00 5.75 -0.29
CA GLN A 247 25.59 6.90 0.41
C GLN A 247 26.90 6.57 1.14
N GLY A 248 27.63 5.56 0.68
CA GLY A 248 28.89 5.14 1.25
C GLY A 248 28.77 4.23 2.48
N GLY A 249 27.58 3.66 2.73
CA GLY A 249 27.38 2.63 3.74
C GLY A 249 27.48 3.06 5.21
N THR A 250 27.40 4.37 5.48
CA THR A 250 27.51 4.90 6.87
C THR A 250 26.27 5.65 7.33
N SER A 251 25.40 6.03 6.41
CA SER A 251 24.18 6.79 6.71
C SER A 251 23.00 5.87 6.95
N VAL A 252 22.33 6.04 8.09
CA VAL A 252 21.06 5.35 8.37
C VAL A 252 19.92 6.19 7.78
N VAL A 253 19.14 5.58 6.92
CA VAL A 253 17.98 6.18 6.27
C VAL A 253 16.71 5.40 6.64
N LYS A 254 15.55 6.04 6.49
CA LYS A 254 14.26 5.38 6.69
C LYS A 254 13.60 5.03 5.37
N THR A 255 12.87 3.93 5.36
CA THR A 255 11.99 3.60 4.23
C THR A 255 11.01 4.74 3.95
N PRO A 256 10.65 4.99 2.69
CA PRO A 256 9.56 5.92 2.38
C PRO A 256 8.28 5.56 3.14
N ALA A 257 7.48 6.57 3.47
CA ALA A 257 6.20 6.34 4.14
C ALA A 257 5.26 5.50 3.26
N ASN A 258 4.42 4.72 3.92
CA ASN A 258 3.31 3.99 3.31
C ASN A 258 3.70 2.91 2.27
N VAL A 259 4.92 2.37 2.33
CA VAL A 259 5.39 1.31 1.40
C VAL A 259 5.05 -0.09 1.89
N ALA A 260 4.84 -0.28 3.19
CA ALA A 260 4.42 -1.54 3.77
C ALA A 260 3.43 -1.31 4.91
N GLN A 261 2.47 -2.20 5.05
CA GLN A 261 1.41 -2.12 6.05
C GLN A 261 1.16 -3.50 6.68
N TYR A 262 0.58 -3.53 7.88
CA TYR A 262 0.23 -4.76 8.57
C TYR A 262 -1.14 -4.68 9.23
N VAL A 263 -1.74 -5.83 9.47
CA VAL A 263 -2.90 -6.03 10.35
C VAL A 263 -2.68 -7.25 11.23
N VAL A 264 -3.05 -7.15 12.48
CA VAL A 264 -3.07 -8.28 13.41
C VAL A 264 -4.44 -8.93 13.33
N LEU A 265 -4.50 -10.21 12.95
CA LEU A 265 -5.74 -10.96 12.81
C LEU A 265 -6.11 -11.70 14.10
N SER A 266 -5.11 -12.19 14.83
CA SER A 266 -5.25 -12.90 16.11
C SER A 266 -3.94 -12.82 16.88
N ASP A 267 -3.88 -13.39 18.06
CA ASP A 267 -2.67 -13.45 18.89
C ASP A 267 -1.49 -14.18 18.22
N THR A 268 -1.77 -14.97 17.19
CA THR A 268 -0.77 -15.78 16.47
C THR A 268 -0.67 -15.47 14.98
N GLN A 269 -1.46 -14.54 14.46
CA GLN A 269 -1.53 -14.27 13.04
C GLN A 269 -1.48 -12.77 12.73
N MET A 270 -0.55 -12.41 11.87
CA MET A 270 -0.42 -11.09 11.28
C MET A 270 -0.36 -11.22 9.76
N LYS A 271 -0.98 -10.28 9.03
CA LYS A 271 -0.78 -10.13 7.60
C LYS A 271 0.03 -8.89 7.32
N VAL A 272 0.98 -9.02 6.40
CA VAL A 272 1.79 -7.92 5.88
C VAL A 272 1.41 -7.68 4.42
N TYR A 273 1.25 -6.41 4.08
CA TYR A 273 0.92 -5.95 2.74
C TYR A 273 2.05 -5.05 2.23
N LEU A 274 2.57 -5.34 1.06
CA LEU A 274 3.50 -4.45 0.37
C LEU A 274 2.71 -3.56 -0.59
N ASN A 275 2.86 -2.27 -0.45
CA ASN A 275 2.29 -1.26 -1.36
C ASN A 275 3.18 -1.16 -2.61
N LEU A 276 3.10 -2.16 -3.50
CA LEU A 276 3.94 -2.22 -4.71
C LEU A 276 3.78 -0.98 -5.59
N ASP A 277 2.57 -0.46 -5.70
CA ASP A 277 2.26 0.79 -6.39
C ASP A 277 2.99 2.00 -5.78
N ALA A 278 3.02 2.08 -4.44
CA ALA A 278 3.77 3.13 -3.73
C ALA A 278 5.29 2.92 -3.87
N ILE A 279 5.77 1.69 -3.80
CA ILE A 279 7.19 1.36 -4.00
C ILE A 279 7.64 1.78 -5.40
N ILE A 280 6.91 1.37 -6.45
CA ILE A 280 7.22 1.72 -7.84
C ILE A 280 7.19 3.25 -8.05
N ALA A 281 6.21 3.94 -7.48
CA ALA A 281 6.10 5.39 -7.57
C ALA A 281 7.30 6.09 -6.89
N ASN A 282 7.75 5.60 -5.74
CA ASN A 282 8.94 6.12 -5.05
C ASN A 282 10.23 5.86 -5.84
N VAL A 283 10.41 4.68 -6.41
CA VAL A 283 11.57 4.34 -7.24
C VAL A 283 11.64 5.22 -8.49
N LYS A 284 10.51 5.45 -9.17
CA LYS A 284 10.44 6.36 -10.32
C LYS A 284 10.81 7.79 -9.94
N ARG A 285 10.37 8.27 -8.78
CA ARG A 285 10.70 9.60 -8.28
C ARG A 285 12.22 9.75 -8.01
N LEU A 286 12.84 8.74 -7.38
CA LEU A 286 14.29 8.72 -7.13
C LEU A 286 15.09 8.67 -8.43
N GLY A 287 14.71 7.82 -9.38
CA GLY A 287 15.38 7.71 -10.68
C GLY A 287 15.25 8.99 -11.55
N SER A 288 14.20 9.78 -11.37
CA SER A 288 14.06 11.08 -12.03
C SER A 288 14.95 12.15 -11.39
N SER A 289 15.19 12.07 -10.09
CA SER A 289 16.06 13.02 -9.37
C SER A 289 17.54 12.81 -9.71
N THR A 290 17.98 11.58 -9.89
CA THR A 290 19.37 11.26 -10.28
C THR A 290 19.72 11.71 -11.71
N LYS A 291 18.76 11.70 -12.64
CA LYS A 291 18.98 12.23 -14.00
C LYS A 291 19.10 13.75 -14.06
N ALA A 292 18.55 14.47 -13.08
CA ALA A 292 18.66 15.94 -13.02
C ALA A 292 20.03 16.42 -12.49
N ILE A 293 20.78 15.56 -11.80
CA ILE A 293 22.09 15.89 -11.22
C ILE A 293 23.21 15.71 -12.26
N ASP A 294 23.02 14.86 -13.27
CA ASP A 294 24.05 14.51 -14.27
C ASP A 294 24.09 15.47 -15.48
N MET A 295 23.34 16.57 -15.46
CA MET A 295 23.31 17.60 -16.52
C MET A 295 23.77 18.98 -16.04
N SER A 296 24.59 19.03 -14.99
CA SER A 296 25.22 20.30 -14.53
C SER A 296 26.73 20.28 -14.59
#